data_21b123fe56fb16ddbd7778c82fa31e9e
#
_entry.id   21b123fe56fb16ddbd7778c82fa31e9e
#
_cell.length_a   1.000
_cell.length_b   1.000
_cell.length_c   1.000
_cell.angle_alpha   90.00
_cell.angle_beta   90.00
_cell.angle_gamma   90.00
#
_symmetry.space_group_name_H-M   'P 1'
#
loop_
_entity.id
_entity.type
_entity.pdbx_description
1 polymer ?
#
loop_
_entity_poly.entity_id
_entity_poly.type
_entity_poly.pdbx_seq_one_letter_code
_entity_poly.pdbx_strand_id
1 'polypeptide(L)'
;CQNGWRPAVIFKLFLNLSRFFLIVWLGLWAALASAQTSPQVTLDYDRWAATANMAQDTLEAGTASGAFLHELRKQLALRRSEFSEVQNFSPARLATLEEQLAALGPVPESGTEPAEIAERRMILAQEIKVLNAPRLRAREAFKQADGLIREIDAALSAKETENLLQLRPSPIDLRLWPEAVLQVSEKLKSLVGSVSTAWHTPVLRDKAHDQLSLIVALLVAAGVLLTQGRRWLARALRRLSRSEDAYGVDLAQYLLGLGKLVNVLLCVFLVSRAWSISRLYDFDLNVLLQASPWIVAPLFISRWLATQLCPIDETTRSVLALPSGSRVQARFLIRFLGVAISAMIFMAFLNSMGDFSSGTVAVIVVVLVSIAGVGTLRLGGLLWRQSHGPQAATGAEQVPHRIVVRLGQGLAVVAAICIALAVIGYSYLAIELLMTVLLATEFLGILFVTFEAVRNAAAMLSQDRNAGYDSLAAVVVNAALILASLPVFALIAGVRPSELMELWSTFQSGVTLGEVQLSPSVVLQLIVVFVIGLLLTRLIQRTLKIRVLAKTKIDAGGQNAIVSGIGYFGIFLAAVVAIT
;
A
#
# COMPACT_ATOMS: atom_id res chain seq x y z
N CYS A 1 -29.52 9.36 40.75
CA CYS A 1 -29.89 8.04 40.18
C CYS A 1 -28.69 7.47 39.43
N GLN A 2 -28.16 6.40 39.98
CA GLN A 2 -26.99 5.66 39.51
C GLN A 2 -27.31 4.94 38.20
N ASN A 3 -26.62 5.25 37.12
CA ASN A 3 -26.51 4.37 35.98
C ASN A 3 -25.03 4.02 35.75
N GLY A 4 -24.66 2.89 36.36
CA GLY A 4 -23.33 2.31 36.23
C GLY A 4 -23.02 1.93 34.79
N TRP A 5 -22.04 2.58 34.22
CA TRP A 5 -21.36 2.19 33.01
C TRP A 5 -20.74 0.81 33.21
N ARG A 6 -21.25 -0.20 32.52
CA ARG A 6 -20.69 -1.56 32.56
C ARG A 6 -19.47 -1.63 31.64
N PRO A 7 -18.25 -1.63 32.19
CA PRO A 7 -16.99 -1.73 31.42
C PRO A 7 -16.80 -3.08 30.71
N ALA A 8 -17.68 -4.04 31.00
CA ALA A 8 -17.63 -5.39 30.44
C ALA A 8 -17.83 -5.49 28.90
N VAL A 9 -18.35 -4.45 28.27
CA VAL A 9 -18.69 -4.50 26.84
C VAL A 9 -17.54 -3.98 25.99
N ILE A 10 -16.82 -2.96 26.45
CA ILE A 10 -15.59 -2.52 25.79
C ILE A 10 -14.52 -3.60 25.93
N PHE A 11 -14.48 -4.27 27.08
CA PHE A 11 -13.60 -5.42 27.31
C PHE A 11 -13.95 -6.62 26.41
N LYS A 12 -15.24 -6.90 26.17
CA LYS A 12 -15.65 -7.95 25.19
C LYS A 12 -15.33 -7.56 23.75
N LEU A 13 -15.48 -6.29 23.35
CA LEU A 13 -15.09 -5.84 22.02
C LEU A 13 -13.57 -5.88 21.85
N PHE A 14 -12.84 -5.45 22.88
CA PHE A 14 -11.36 -5.52 22.90
C PHE A 14 -10.86 -6.96 22.95
N LEU A 15 -11.54 -7.85 23.69
CA LEU A 15 -11.24 -9.30 23.70
C LEU A 15 -11.54 -9.96 22.35
N ASN A 16 -12.59 -9.56 21.65
CA ASN A 16 -12.91 -10.09 20.34
C ASN A 16 -12.01 -9.52 19.25
N LEU A 17 -11.63 -8.22 19.32
CA LEU A 17 -10.61 -7.65 18.44
C LEU A 17 -9.22 -8.25 18.74
N SER A 18 -8.85 -8.42 20.00
CA SER A 18 -7.57 -9.05 20.38
C SER A 18 -7.52 -10.52 19.98
N ARG A 19 -8.65 -11.26 20.07
CA ARG A 19 -8.75 -12.63 19.54
C ARG A 19 -8.66 -12.68 18.02
N PHE A 20 -9.28 -11.74 17.31
CA PHE A 20 -9.15 -11.64 15.86
C PHE A 20 -7.71 -11.28 15.47
N PHE A 21 -7.09 -10.31 16.15
CA PHE A 21 -5.67 -9.96 15.95
C PHE A 21 -4.75 -11.12 16.34
N LEU A 22 -5.07 -11.86 17.40
CA LEU A 22 -4.28 -13.03 17.83
C LEU A 22 -4.41 -14.19 16.86
N ILE A 23 -5.58 -14.40 16.27
CA ILE A 23 -5.81 -15.42 15.22
C ILE A 23 -5.11 -15.01 13.92
N VAL A 24 -5.17 -13.74 13.52
CA VAL A 24 -4.45 -13.22 12.37
C VAL A 24 -2.94 -13.25 12.61
N TRP A 25 -2.48 -12.90 13.81
CA TRP A 25 -1.07 -12.93 14.20
C TRP A 25 -0.54 -14.37 14.32
N LEU A 26 -1.29 -15.29 14.93
CA LEU A 26 -0.97 -16.74 14.93
C LEU A 26 -1.03 -17.33 13.52
N GLY A 27 -1.95 -16.91 12.67
CA GLY A 27 -2.00 -17.29 11.26
C GLY A 27 -0.79 -16.79 10.46
N LEU A 28 -0.34 -15.55 10.71
CA LEU A 28 0.90 -15.01 10.14
C LEU A 28 2.14 -15.75 10.68
N TRP A 29 2.18 -16.08 11.97
CA TRP A 29 3.26 -16.87 12.57
C TRP A 29 3.27 -18.32 12.08
N ALA A 30 2.12 -18.94 11.91
CA ALA A 30 2.01 -20.27 11.31
C ALA A 30 2.45 -20.26 9.82
N ALA A 31 2.14 -19.19 9.07
CA ALA A 31 2.62 -19.01 7.71
C ALA A 31 4.14 -18.75 7.64
N LEU A 32 4.71 -18.07 8.64
CA LEU A 32 6.16 -17.88 8.78
C LEU A 32 6.88 -19.15 9.26
N ALA A 33 6.26 -19.95 10.12
CA ALA A 33 6.82 -21.20 10.59
C ALA A 33 6.81 -22.32 9.53
N SER A 34 5.84 -22.30 8.61
CA SER A 34 5.82 -23.23 7.47
C SER A 34 6.84 -22.91 6.38
N ALA A 35 7.49 -21.74 6.43
CA ALA A 35 8.55 -21.34 5.48
C ALA A 35 9.93 -21.98 5.78
N GLN A 36 10.06 -22.79 6.82
CA GLN A 36 11.37 -23.38 7.22
C GLN A 36 11.64 -24.80 6.71
N THR A 37 10.74 -25.38 5.92
CA THR A 37 11.06 -26.59 5.17
C THR A 37 11.64 -26.19 3.82
N SER A 38 12.95 -25.97 3.76
CA SER A 38 13.68 -25.73 2.52
C SER A 38 13.57 -26.98 1.64
N PRO A 39 12.86 -26.93 0.49
CA PRO A 39 13.06 -27.92 -0.54
C PRO A 39 14.52 -27.79 -0.99
N GLN A 40 15.23 -28.89 -1.18
CA GLN A 40 16.50 -28.86 -1.90
C GLN A 40 16.21 -28.37 -3.32
N VAL A 41 16.38 -27.06 -3.54
CA VAL A 41 16.26 -26.47 -4.86
C VAL A 41 17.46 -26.95 -5.66
N THR A 42 17.26 -27.97 -6.48
CA THR A 42 18.24 -28.36 -7.50
C THR A 42 18.21 -27.28 -8.57
N LEU A 43 19.16 -26.35 -8.51
CA LEU A 43 19.30 -25.30 -9.49
C LEU A 43 19.73 -25.88 -10.83
N ASP A 44 18.90 -25.67 -11.85
CA ASP A 44 19.21 -26.03 -13.24
C ASP A 44 20.01 -24.90 -13.90
N TYR A 45 21.33 -24.98 -13.82
CA TYR A 45 22.23 -23.97 -14.39
C TYR A 45 22.24 -23.96 -15.93
N ASP A 46 21.90 -25.07 -16.59
CA ASP A 46 21.83 -25.12 -18.06
C ASP A 46 20.61 -24.33 -18.54
N ARG A 47 19.48 -24.52 -17.86
CA ARG A 47 18.27 -23.72 -18.11
C ARG A 47 18.47 -22.24 -17.77
N TRP A 48 19.27 -21.95 -16.72
CA TRP A 48 19.65 -20.58 -16.41
C TRP A 48 20.46 -19.95 -17.53
N ALA A 49 21.52 -20.63 -18.03
CA ALA A 49 22.36 -20.12 -19.10
C ALA A 49 21.53 -19.81 -20.37
N ALA A 50 20.58 -20.69 -20.73
CA ALA A 50 19.67 -20.44 -21.84
C ALA A 50 18.80 -19.19 -21.63
N THR A 51 18.28 -19.01 -20.42
CA THR A 51 17.46 -17.81 -20.07
C THR A 51 18.30 -16.54 -20.10
N ALA A 52 19.53 -16.58 -19.57
CA ALA A 52 20.43 -15.44 -19.54
C ALA A 52 20.86 -15.01 -20.95
N ASN A 53 21.20 -15.98 -21.82
CA ASN A 53 21.55 -15.70 -23.21
C ASN A 53 20.35 -15.10 -23.96
N MET A 54 19.13 -15.68 -23.80
CA MET A 54 17.92 -15.12 -24.40
C MET A 54 17.66 -13.68 -23.94
N ALA A 55 17.92 -13.38 -22.68
CA ALA A 55 17.77 -12.03 -22.13
C ALA A 55 18.77 -11.07 -22.77
N GLN A 56 20.04 -11.49 -22.90
CA GLN A 56 21.09 -10.70 -23.52
C GLN A 56 20.80 -10.44 -25.00
N ASP A 57 20.48 -11.49 -25.77
CA ASP A 57 20.13 -11.37 -27.19
C ASP A 57 18.93 -10.42 -27.40
N THR A 58 17.95 -10.49 -26.49
CA THR A 58 16.76 -9.63 -26.52
C THR A 58 17.11 -8.16 -26.27
N LEU A 59 18.03 -7.89 -25.36
CA LEU A 59 18.51 -6.53 -25.06
C LEU A 59 19.33 -5.97 -26.21
N GLU A 60 20.24 -6.76 -26.78
CA GLU A 60 21.06 -6.39 -27.92
C GLU A 60 20.21 -6.10 -29.18
N ALA A 61 19.17 -6.90 -29.42
CA ALA A 61 18.25 -6.67 -30.52
C ALA A 61 17.44 -5.37 -30.40
N GLY A 62 17.18 -4.88 -29.19
CA GLY A 62 16.46 -3.64 -28.90
C GLY A 62 14.99 -3.57 -29.35
N THR A 63 14.48 -4.60 -30.02
CA THR A 63 13.14 -4.63 -30.66
C THR A 63 12.03 -5.21 -29.77
N ALA A 64 12.39 -5.75 -28.61
CA ALA A 64 11.44 -6.42 -27.72
C ALA A 64 10.34 -5.47 -27.20
N SER A 65 9.11 -5.96 -27.10
CA SER A 65 8.00 -5.19 -26.54
C SER A 65 8.21 -4.97 -25.02
N GLY A 66 7.66 -3.87 -24.50
CA GLY A 66 7.71 -3.60 -23.04
C GLY A 66 7.09 -4.74 -22.23
N ALA A 67 5.99 -5.34 -22.69
CA ALA A 67 5.33 -6.47 -22.03
C ALA A 67 6.25 -7.70 -21.95
N PHE A 68 6.99 -7.99 -22.99
CA PHE A 68 7.96 -9.10 -23.02
C PHE A 68 9.12 -8.84 -22.06
N LEU A 69 9.67 -7.62 -22.04
CA LEU A 69 10.73 -7.23 -21.11
C LEU A 69 10.28 -7.32 -19.65
N HIS A 70 9.03 -6.96 -19.35
CA HIS A 70 8.47 -7.12 -17.99
C HIS A 70 8.36 -8.58 -17.56
N GLU A 71 7.91 -9.47 -18.44
CA GLU A 71 7.82 -10.89 -18.11
C GLU A 71 9.21 -11.52 -17.96
N LEU A 72 10.14 -11.17 -18.84
CA LEU A 72 11.54 -11.61 -18.75
C LEU A 72 12.21 -11.14 -17.44
N ARG A 73 12.01 -9.87 -17.07
CA ARG A 73 12.48 -9.33 -15.78
C ARG A 73 11.94 -10.12 -14.59
N LYS A 74 10.65 -10.45 -14.62
CA LYS A 74 10.00 -11.25 -13.57
C LYS A 74 10.63 -12.64 -13.43
N GLN A 75 10.90 -13.30 -14.55
CA GLN A 75 11.57 -14.60 -14.55
C GLN A 75 12.99 -14.51 -14.01
N LEU A 76 13.77 -13.49 -14.43
CA LEU A 76 15.13 -13.24 -13.91
C LEU A 76 15.12 -12.93 -12.41
N ALA A 77 14.16 -12.14 -11.92
CA ALA A 77 14.03 -11.81 -10.51
C ALA A 77 13.72 -13.06 -9.64
N LEU A 78 12.87 -13.97 -10.16
CA LEU A 78 12.60 -15.26 -9.52
C LEU A 78 13.89 -16.10 -9.42
N ARG A 79 14.63 -16.24 -10.52
CA ARG A 79 15.91 -16.97 -10.52
C ARG A 79 16.95 -16.35 -9.61
N ARG A 80 17.03 -15.00 -9.59
CA ARG A 80 17.93 -14.29 -8.67
C ARG A 80 17.61 -14.60 -7.21
N SER A 81 16.33 -14.71 -6.83
CA SER A 81 15.95 -15.08 -5.45
C SER A 81 16.37 -16.51 -5.11
N GLU A 82 16.21 -17.47 -6.04
CA GLU A 82 16.66 -18.85 -5.86
C GLU A 82 18.19 -18.92 -5.67
N PHE A 83 18.97 -18.15 -6.45
CA PHE A 83 20.42 -18.06 -6.27
C PHE A 83 20.82 -17.44 -4.94
N SER A 84 20.07 -16.43 -4.48
CA SER A 84 20.30 -15.82 -3.17
C SER A 84 20.10 -16.79 -2.01
N GLU A 85 19.10 -17.66 -2.10
CA GLU A 85 18.86 -18.71 -1.09
C GLU A 85 20.03 -19.70 -1.01
N VAL A 86 20.54 -20.16 -2.17
CA VAL A 86 21.68 -21.08 -2.22
C VAL A 86 22.98 -20.41 -1.77
N GLN A 87 23.18 -19.14 -2.13
CA GLN A 87 24.33 -18.37 -1.67
C GLN A 87 24.39 -18.27 -0.15
N ASN A 88 23.23 -18.15 0.50
CA ASN A 88 23.08 -18.01 1.95
C ASN A 88 22.90 -19.36 2.68
N PHE A 89 23.04 -20.48 1.98
CA PHE A 89 22.88 -21.81 2.58
C PHE A 89 24.02 -22.15 3.52
N SER A 90 23.73 -22.50 4.77
CA SER A 90 24.65 -22.98 5.81
C SER A 90 25.91 -22.10 6.06
N PRO A 91 25.82 -20.79 6.26
CA PRO A 91 26.98 -19.94 6.53
C PRO A 91 27.66 -20.31 7.86
N ALA A 92 26.90 -20.68 8.89
CA ALA A 92 27.44 -21.07 10.19
C ALA A 92 28.29 -22.34 10.11
N ARG A 93 27.87 -23.35 9.33
CA ARG A 93 28.64 -24.59 9.17
C ARG A 93 29.97 -24.36 8.45
N LEU A 94 29.95 -23.48 7.44
CA LEU A 94 31.17 -23.11 6.72
C LEU A 94 32.14 -22.39 7.65
N ALA A 95 31.69 -21.39 8.42
CA ALA A 95 32.49 -20.68 9.41
C ALA A 95 33.14 -21.63 10.43
N THR A 96 32.33 -22.60 10.95
CA THR A 96 32.84 -23.61 11.89
C THR A 96 33.94 -24.49 11.25
N LEU A 97 33.80 -24.88 9.98
CA LEU A 97 34.84 -25.68 9.29
C LEU A 97 36.08 -24.85 9.01
N GLU A 98 35.94 -23.57 8.65
CA GLU A 98 37.04 -22.63 8.46
C GLU A 98 37.79 -22.38 9.79
N GLU A 99 37.09 -22.21 10.90
CA GLU A 99 37.66 -22.11 12.24
C GLU A 99 38.42 -23.38 12.64
N GLN A 100 37.84 -24.56 12.37
CA GLN A 100 38.53 -25.84 12.62
C GLN A 100 39.77 -25.98 11.77
N LEU A 101 39.74 -25.54 10.51
CA LEU A 101 40.92 -25.55 9.63
C LEU A 101 41.98 -24.56 10.12
N ALA A 102 41.57 -23.37 10.56
CA ALA A 102 42.49 -22.37 11.12
C ALA A 102 43.11 -22.83 12.44
N ALA A 103 42.39 -23.58 13.27
CA ALA A 103 42.89 -24.15 14.52
C ALA A 103 44.03 -25.16 14.33
N LEU A 104 44.18 -25.75 13.13
CA LEU A 104 45.32 -26.63 12.78
C LEU A 104 46.63 -25.86 12.51
N GLY A 105 46.57 -24.52 12.51
CA GLY A 105 47.73 -23.67 12.26
C GLY A 105 48.22 -23.66 10.81
N PRO A 106 49.24 -22.85 10.47
CA PRO A 106 49.82 -22.84 9.13
C PRO A 106 50.62 -24.13 8.84
N VAL A 107 50.71 -24.49 7.57
CA VAL A 107 51.53 -25.63 7.14
C VAL A 107 52.99 -25.33 7.48
N PRO A 108 53.73 -26.25 8.16
CA PRO A 108 55.16 -26.02 8.51
C PRO A 108 56.01 -25.79 7.26
N GLU A 109 56.80 -24.71 7.24
CA GLU A 109 57.72 -24.39 6.12
C GLU A 109 58.89 -25.38 5.99
N SER A 110 59.21 -26.08 7.05
CA SER A 110 60.31 -27.03 7.08
C SER A 110 59.86 -28.38 7.61
N GLY A 111 59.56 -29.32 6.71
CA GLY A 111 59.53 -30.74 7.02
C GLY A 111 58.13 -31.32 7.33
N THR A 112 58.09 -32.40 7.93
CA THR A 112 57.03 -33.37 8.08
C THR A 112 55.92 -32.93 9.03
N GLU A 113 54.77 -32.50 8.47
CA GLU A 113 53.53 -32.43 9.23
C GLU A 113 53.13 -33.85 9.67
N PRO A 114 52.69 -34.06 10.93
CA PRO A 114 52.20 -35.38 11.36
C PRO A 114 51.09 -35.84 10.43
N ALA A 115 51.12 -37.10 9.99
CA ALA A 115 50.22 -37.66 8.99
C ALA A 115 48.74 -37.47 9.37
N GLU A 116 48.40 -37.59 10.65
CA GLU A 116 47.02 -37.40 11.18
C GLU A 116 46.55 -35.93 10.98
N ILE A 117 47.41 -34.93 11.17
CA ILE A 117 47.06 -33.53 11.01
C ILE A 117 46.93 -33.20 9.51
N ALA A 118 47.83 -33.70 8.66
CA ALA A 118 47.73 -33.53 7.21
C ALA A 118 46.44 -34.17 6.64
N GLU A 119 46.08 -35.38 7.10
CA GLU A 119 44.83 -36.04 6.71
C GLU A 119 43.61 -35.23 7.14
N ARG A 120 43.58 -34.76 8.40
CA ARG A 120 42.49 -33.94 8.92
C ARG A 120 42.33 -32.64 8.16
N ARG A 121 43.41 -31.97 7.84
CA ARG A 121 43.45 -30.75 7.01
C ARG A 121 42.88 -30.99 5.62
N MET A 122 43.24 -32.11 4.99
CA MET A 122 42.78 -32.48 3.66
C MET A 122 41.24 -32.75 3.68
N ILE A 123 40.75 -33.47 4.71
CA ILE A 123 39.32 -33.72 4.88
C ILE A 123 38.55 -32.41 5.05
N LEU A 124 38.98 -31.52 5.94
CA LEU A 124 38.34 -30.24 6.18
C LEU A 124 38.35 -29.34 4.92
N ALA A 125 39.50 -29.26 4.22
CA ALA A 125 39.63 -28.51 2.98
C ALA A 125 38.71 -29.05 1.89
N GLN A 126 38.56 -30.38 1.78
CA GLN A 126 37.64 -31.00 0.83
C GLN A 126 36.16 -30.73 1.20
N GLU A 127 35.81 -30.77 2.48
CA GLU A 127 34.45 -30.47 2.96
C GLU A 127 34.08 -29.00 2.69
N ILE A 128 35.01 -28.07 2.98
CA ILE A 128 34.87 -26.65 2.65
C ILE A 128 34.68 -26.44 1.14
N LYS A 129 35.48 -27.12 0.32
CA LYS A 129 35.41 -27.03 -1.15
C LYS A 129 34.07 -27.50 -1.68
N VAL A 130 33.55 -28.62 -1.17
CA VAL A 130 32.24 -29.19 -1.56
C VAL A 130 31.09 -28.24 -1.18
N LEU A 131 31.14 -27.63 0.01
CA LEU A 131 30.14 -26.67 0.47
C LEU A 131 30.23 -25.31 -0.26
N ASN A 132 31.44 -24.87 -0.63
CA ASN A 132 31.64 -23.55 -1.27
C ASN A 132 31.37 -23.56 -2.77
N ALA A 133 31.58 -24.69 -3.46
CA ALA A 133 31.42 -24.75 -4.93
C ALA A 133 30.01 -24.35 -5.39
N PRO A 134 28.89 -24.86 -4.82
CA PRO A 134 27.55 -24.43 -5.20
C PRO A 134 27.27 -22.97 -4.83
N ARG A 135 27.83 -22.48 -3.73
CA ARG A 135 27.69 -21.08 -3.29
C ARG A 135 28.37 -20.10 -4.26
N LEU A 136 29.57 -20.42 -4.72
CA LEU A 136 30.29 -19.60 -5.69
C LEU A 136 29.55 -19.55 -7.03
N ARG A 137 29.07 -20.68 -7.53
CA ARG A 137 28.26 -20.73 -8.75
C ARG A 137 26.97 -19.93 -8.61
N ALA A 138 26.27 -20.07 -7.48
CA ALA A 138 25.07 -19.30 -7.20
C ALA A 138 25.35 -17.79 -7.11
N ARG A 139 26.50 -17.40 -6.52
CA ARG A 139 26.91 -15.99 -6.44
C ARG A 139 27.21 -15.39 -7.83
N GLU A 140 27.82 -16.15 -8.70
CA GLU A 140 28.09 -15.72 -10.07
C GLU A 140 26.80 -15.57 -10.87
N ALA A 141 25.91 -16.58 -10.82
CA ALA A 141 24.60 -16.54 -11.45
C ALA A 141 23.71 -15.39 -10.88
N PHE A 142 23.79 -15.14 -9.57
CA PHE A 142 23.12 -14.00 -8.94
C PHE A 142 23.60 -12.66 -9.52
N LYS A 143 24.91 -12.46 -9.63
CA LYS A 143 25.50 -11.22 -10.19
C LYS A 143 25.10 -11.03 -11.64
N GLN A 144 25.10 -12.10 -12.43
CA GLN A 144 24.67 -12.06 -13.83
C GLN A 144 23.18 -11.71 -13.94
N ALA A 145 22.31 -12.36 -13.13
CA ALA A 145 20.88 -12.06 -13.08
C ALA A 145 20.62 -10.59 -12.69
N ASP A 146 21.35 -10.10 -11.69
CA ASP A 146 21.24 -8.73 -11.21
C ASP A 146 21.69 -7.70 -12.28
N GLY A 147 22.75 -8.01 -13.03
CA GLY A 147 23.19 -7.21 -14.18
C GLY A 147 22.13 -7.12 -15.27
N LEU A 148 21.60 -8.27 -15.71
CA LEU A 148 20.55 -8.34 -16.73
C LEU A 148 19.25 -7.64 -16.29
N ILE A 149 18.86 -7.76 -15.03
CA ILE A 149 17.70 -7.04 -14.48
C ILE A 149 17.90 -5.53 -14.59
N ARG A 150 19.08 -5.02 -14.22
CA ARG A 150 19.38 -3.58 -14.34
C ARG A 150 19.38 -3.08 -15.78
N GLU A 151 19.89 -3.86 -16.72
CA GLU A 151 19.85 -3.51 -18.13
C GLU A 151 18.41 -3.50 -18.68
N ILE A 152 17.60 -4.50 -18.33
CA ILE A 152 16.17 -4.52 -18.67
C ILE A 152 15.44 -3.31 -18.05
N ASP A 153 15.73 -2.97 -16.79
CA ASP A 153 15.12 -1.81 -16.14
C ASP A 153 15.51 -0.50 -16.81
N ALA A 154 16.77 -0.37 -17.24
CA ALA A 154 17.22 0.78 -18.03
C ALA A 154 16.52 0.85 -19.38
N ALA A 155 16.40 -0.27 -20.10
CA ALA A 155 15.71 -0.35 -21.38
C ALA A 155 14.20 -0.02 -21.25
N LEU A 156 13.54 -0.53 -20.19
CA LEU A 156 12.15 -0.23 -19.90
C LEU A 156 11.96 1.26 -19.58
N SER A 157 12.82 1.83 -18.74
CA SER A 157 12.78 3.24 -18.35
C SER A 157 13.03 4.18 -19.53
N ALA A 158 13.94 3.81 -20.45
CA ALA A 158 14.17 4.54 -21.68
C ALA A 158 12.93 4.54 -22.59
N LYS A 159 12.29 3.38 -22.78
CA LYS A 159 11.05 3.27 -23.56
C LYS A 159 9.87 4.01 -22.93
N GLU A 160 9.72 3.94 -21.62
CA GLU A 160 8.69 4.70 -20.90
C GLU A 160 8.90 6.21 -21.08
N THR A 161 10.15 6.68 -20.93
CA THR A 161 10.50 8.09 -21.15
C THR A 161 10.25 8.53 -22.60
N GLU A 162 10.62 7.70 -23.57
CA GLU A 162 10.35 7.97 -24.99
C GLU A 162 8.84 8.08 -25.26
N ASN A 163 8.04 7.13 -24.73
CA ASN A 163 6.60 7.16 -24.86
C ASN A 163 5.96 8.39 -24.21
N LEU A 164 6.46 8.80 -23.02
CA LEU A 164 5.97 10.00 -22.31
C LEU A 164 6.28 11.28 -23.09
N LEU A 165 7.46 11.36 -23.71
CA LEU A 165 7.91 12.54 -24.44
C LEU A 165 7.53 12.52 -25.92
N GLN A 166 6.86 11.47 -26.39
CA GLN A 166 6.40 11.35 -27.77
C GLN A 166 5.36 12.44 -28.08
N LEU A 167 5.68 13.32 -29.02
CA LEU A 167 4.75 14.31 -29.54
C LEU A 167 3.72 13.62 -30.44
N ARG A 168 2.46 13.70 -30.07
CA ARG A 168 1.32 13.18 -30.82
C ARG A 168 0.65 14.28 -31.64
N PRO A 169 -0.22 13.95 -32.63
CA PRO A 169 -1.00 14.95 -33.34
C PRO A 169 -1.71 15.87 -32.35
N SER A 170 -1.57 17.18 -32.57
CA SER A 170 -2.20 18.16 -31.67
C SER A 170 -3.72 18.05 -31.72
N PRO A 171 -4.39 17.92 -30.55
CA PRO A 171 -5.86 17.81 -30.50
C PRO A 171 -6.58 19.11 -30.89
N ILE A 172 -5.84 20.19 -31.20
CA ILE A 172 -6.37 21.44 -31.77
C ILE A 172 -6.88 21.20 -33.19
N ASP A 173 -6.33 20.20 -33.92
CA ASP A 173 -6.83 19.83 -35.24
C ASP A 173 -8.22 19.18 -35.10
N LEU A 174 -9.25 19.96 -35.45
CA LEU A 174 -10.65 19.55 -35.41
C LEU A 174 -10.96 18.34 -36.33
N ARG A 175 -10.08 18.04 -37.28
CA ARG A 175 -10.27 16.87 -38.19
C ARG A 175 -10.15 15.53 -37.44
N LEU A 176 -9.46 15.50 -36.32
CA LEU A 176 -9.31 14.30 -35.49
C LEU A 176 -10.56 13.97 -34.65
N TRP A 177 -11.42 14.96 -34.40
CA TRP A 177 -12.56 14.78 -33.49
C TRP A 177 -13.65 13.83 -33.99
N PRO A 178 -14.08 13.89 -35.29
CA PRO A 178 -15.08 12.94 -35.80
C PRO A 178 -14.60 11.49 -35.74
N GLU A 179 -13.34 11.25 -36.09
CA GLU A 179 -12.72 9.91 -36.01
C GLU A 179 -12.68 9.41 -34.56
N ALA A 180 -12.27 10.27 -33.62
CA ALA A 180 -12.24 9.93 -32.21
C ALA A 180 -13.63 9.53 -31.67
N VAL A 181 -14.67 10.29 -32.01
CA VAL A 181 -16.05 9.96 -31.60
C VAL A 181 -16.50 8.64 -32.20
N LEU A 182 -16.19 8.38 -33.48
CA LEU A 182 -16.55 7.12 -34.13
C LEU A 182 -15.84 5.95 -33.47
N GLN A 183 -14.52 5.98 -33.31
CA GLN A 183 -13.76 4.88 -32.70
C GLN A 183 -14.22 4.57 -31.26
N VAL A 184 -14.46 5.61 -30.42
CA VAL A 184 -14.99 5.42 -29.07
C VAL A 184 -16.38 4.82 -29.11
N SER A 185 -17.27 5.30 -30.01
CA SER A 185 -18.64 4.77 -30.10
C SER A 185 -18.67 3.32 -30.56
N GLU A 186 -17.82 2.96 -31.51
CA GLU A 186 -17.68 1.58 -32.00
C GLU A 186 -17.13 0.65 -30.92
N LYS A 187 -16.10 1.08 -30.17
CA LYS A 187 -15.57 0.29 -29.06
C LYS A 187 -16.61 0.07 -27.96
N LEU A 188 -17.38 1.10 -27.60
CA LEU A 188 -18.45 0.95 -26.62
C LEU A 188 -19.56 0.02 -27.13
N LYS A 189 -19.93 0.10 -28.42
CA LYS A 189 -20.90 -0.82 -29.04
C LYS A 189 -20.38 -2.26 -29.05
N SER A 190 -19.10 -2.48 -29.36
CA SER A 190 -18.50 -3.82 -29.35
C SER A 190 -18.51 -4.43 -27.94
N LEU A 191 -18.20 -3.65 -26.90
CA LEU A 191 -18.26 -4.11 -25.51
C LEU A 191 -19.70 -4.52 -25.08
N VAL A 192 -20.70 -3.74 -25.49
CA VAL A 192 -22.10 -4.08 -25.23
C VAL A 192 -22.54 -5.28 -26.06
N GLY A 193 -22.13 -5.34 -27.32
CA GLY A 193 -22.41 -6.44 -28.24
C GLY A 193 -21.82 -7.77 -27.79
N SER A 194 -20.62 -7.77 -27.20
CA SER A 194 -19.95 -8.98 -26.72
C SER A 194 -20.77 -9.72 -25.65
N VAL A 195 -21.48 -8.98 -24.78
CA VAL A 195 -22.38 -9.58 -23.77
C VAL A 195 -23.53 -10.34 -24.44
N SER A 196 -24.16 -9.73 -25.46
CA SER A 196 -25.30 -10.38 -26.16
C SER A 196 -24.85 -11.60 -26.94
N THR A 197 -23.69 -11.52 -27.61
CA THR A 197 -23.10 -12.64 -28.37
C THR A 197 -22.72 -13.80 -27.46
N ALA A 198 -22.10 -13.49 -26.29
CA ALA A 198 -21.73 -14.49 -25.30
C ALA A 198 -22.96 -15.25 -24.75
N TRP A 199 -24.09 -14.53 -24.53
CA TRP A 199 -25.32 -15.14 -24.05
C TRP A 199 -25.97 -16.10 -25.07
N HIS A 200 -25.81 -15.83 -26.35
CA HIS A 200 -26.33 -16.70 -27.43
C HIS A 200 -25.41 -17.87 -27.78
N THR A 201 -24.19 -17.94 -27.22
CA THR A 201 -23.26 -19.02 -27.45
C THR A 201 -23.53 -20.19 -26.48
N PRO A 202 -24.00 -21.38 -26.96
CA PRO A 202 -24.44 -22.48 -26.10
C PRO A 202 -23.34 -22.94 -25.13
N VAL A 203 -22.11 -23.09 -25.65
CA VAL A 203 -20.94 -23.58 -24.85
C VAL A 203 -20.60 -22.68 -23.67
N LEU A 204 -20.73 -21.34 -23.81
CA LEU A 204 -20.47 -20.40 -22.74
C LEU A 204 -21.61 -20.42 -21.72
N ARG A 205 -22.84 -20.57 -22.19
CA ARG A 205 -24.02 -20.67 -21.33
C ARG A 205 -23.99 -21.92 -20.47
N ASP A 206 -23.58 -23.07 -21.01
CA ASP A 206 -23.47 -24.32 -20.26
C ASP A 206 -22.40 -24.25 -19.17
N LYS A 207 -21.24 -23.65 -19.47
CA LYS A 207 -20.20 -23.38 -18.45
C LYS A 207 -20.65 -22.43 -17.34
N ALA A 208 -21.50 -21.45 -17.69
CA ALA A 208 -22.10 -20.56 -16.69
C ALA A 208 -23.12 -21.31 -15.81
N HIS A 209 -23.86 -22.26 -16.39
CA HIS A 209 -24.79 -23.13 -15.63
C HIS A 209 -24.07 -24.01 -14.61
N ASP A 210 -22.91 -24.57 -14.94
CA ASP A 210 -22.11 -25.41 -14.04
C ASP A 210 -21.69 -24.65 -12.76
N GLN A 211 -21.51 -23.34 -12.87
CA GLN A 211 -21.07 -22.50 -11.75
C GLN A 211 -22.17 -21.56 -11.22
N LEU A 212 -23.41 -21.78 -11.64
CA LEU A 212 -24.54 -20.93 -11.30
C LEU A 212 -24.74 -20.76 -9.79
N SER A 213 -24.55 -21.83 -9.02
CA SER A 213 -24.67 -21.81 -7.55
C SER A 213 -23.69 -20.83 -6.90
N LEU A 214 -22.45 -20.81 -7.37
CA LEU A 214 -21.41 -19.90 -6.85
C LEU A 214 -21.66 -18.45 -7.29
N ILE A 215 -22.06 -18.25 -8.56
CA ILE A 215 -22.40 -16.91 -9.07
C ILE A 215 -23.57 -16.32 -8.26
N VAL A 216 -24.64 -17.10 -8.06
CA VAL A 216 -25.81 -16.68 -7.28
C VAL A 216 -25.42 -16.40 -5.83
N ALA A 217 -24.60 -17.26 -5.21
CA ALA A 217 -24.12 -17.05 -3.84
C ALA A 217 -23.35 -15.72 -3.70
N LEU A 218 -22.45 -15.40 -4.64
CA LEU A 218 -21.70 -14.14 -4.64
C LEU A 218 -22.61 -12.92 -4.84
N LEU A 219 -23.58 -13.00 -5.75
CA LEU A 219 -24.53 -11.92 -6.00
C LEU A 219 -25.48 -11.70 -4.80
N VAL A 220 -25.94 -12.79 -4.17
CA VAL A 220 -26.74 -12.72 -2.94
C VAL A 220 -25.91 -12.13 -1.80
N ALA A 221 -24.66 -12.56 -1.64
CA ALA A 221 -23.76 -11.98 -0.64
C ALA A 221 -23.56 -10.47 -0.86
N ALA A 222 -23.32 -10.03 -2.11
CA ALA A 222 -23.24 -8.62 -2.47
C ALA A 222 -24.54 -7.86 -2.14
N GLY A 223 -25.69 -8.42 -2.49
CA GLY A 223 -27.01 -7.85 -2.18
C GLY A 223 -27.29 -7.72 -0.68
N VAL A 224 -26.94 -8.75 0.10
CA VAL A 224 -27.05 -8.72 1.57
C VAL A 224 -26.11 -7.66 2.16
N LEU A 225 -24.88 -7.56 1.69
CA LEU A 225 -23.93 -6.52 2.12
C LEU A 225 -24.44 -5.12 1.80
N LEU A 226 -24.99 -4.87 0.61
CA LEU A 226 -25.54 -3.57 0.22
C LEU A 226 -26.73 -3.15 1.09
N THR A 227 -27.61 -4.09 1.42
CA THR A 227 -28.86 -3.79 2.16
C THR A 227 -28.65 -3.83 3.68
N GLN A 228 -27.96 -4.84 4.19
CA GLN A 228 -27.82 -5.09 5.63
C GLN A 228 -26.49 -4.59 6.20
N GLY A 229 -25.42 -4.54 5.39
CA GLY A 229 -24.08 -4.17 5.86
C GLY A 229 -24.07 -2.80 6.54
N ARG A 230 -24.74 -1.81 5.97
CA ARG A 230 -24.89 -0.47 6.57
C ARG A 230 -25.64 -0.51 7.91
N ARG A 231 -26.66 -1.36 8.04
CA ARG A 231 -27.44 -1.49 9.27
C ARG A 231 -26.66 -2.22 10.36
N TRP A 232 -25.88 -3.23 9.99
CA TRP A 232 -25.00 -3.95 10.92
C TRP A 232 -23.91 -3.05 11.47
N LEU A 233 -23.26 -2.30 10.59
CA LEU A 233 -22.21 -1.35 10.97
C LEU A 233 -22.77 -0.25 11.89
N ALA A 234 -23.93 0.34 11.53
CA ALA A 234 -24.59 1.34 12.36
C ALA A 234 -25.01 0.78 13.73
N ARG A 235 -25.43 -0.49 13.81
CA ARG A 235 -25.75 -1.15 15.09
C ARG A 235 -24.50 -1.41 15.93
N ALA A 236 -23.41 -1.85 15.31
CA ALA A 236 -22.14 -2.10 15.98
C ALA A 236 -21.57 -0.83 16.62
N LEU A 237 -21.67 0.30 15.90
CA LEU A 237 -21.10 1.58 16.34
C LEU A 237 -22.10 2.48 17.13
N ARG A 238 -23.35 2.06 17.32
CA ARG A 238 -24.37 2.84 18.06
C ARG A 238 -23.94 3.27 19.47
N ARG A 239 -23.10 2.47 20.13
CA ARG A 239 -22.61 2.80 21.48
C ARG A 239 -21.60 3.93 21.45
N LEU A 240 -20.77 3.96 20.40
CA LEU A 240 -19.78 5.01 20.18
C LEU A 240 -20.45 6.31 19.74
N SER A 241 -21.45 6.23 18.87
CA SER A 241 -22.20 7.39 18.36
C SER A 241 -23.15 8.02 19.39
N ARG A 242 -23.43 7.35 20.53
CA ARG A 242 -24.19 7.86 21.67
C ARG A 242 -23.32 8.36 22.82
N SER A 243 -22.02 8.45 22.62
CA SER A 243 -21.12 9.06 23.60
C SER A 243 -21.48 10.54 23.75
N GLU A 244 -21.46 11.04 24.99
CA GLU A 244 -21.59 12.48 25.26
C GLU A 244 -20.32 13.25 24.87
N ASP A 245 -19.23 12.53 24.62
CA ASP A 245 -17.95 13.10 24.21
C ASP A 245 -17.93 13.35 22.70
N ALA A 246 -17.66 14.58 22.28
CA ALA A 246 -17.55 14.98 20.87
C ALA A 246 -16.54 14.12 20.09
N TYR A 247 -15.41 13.74 20.72
CA TYR A 247 -14.37 12.89 20.11
C TYR A 247 -14.87 11.47 19.80
N GLY A 248 -15.75 10.91 20.65
CA GLY A 248 -16.36 9.61 20.41
C GLY A 248 -17.33 9.65 19.23
N VAL A 249 -18.05 10.76 19.04
CA VAL A 249 -18.96 10.96 17.91
C VAL A 249 -18.18 11.10 16.60
N ASP A 250 -17.09 11.91 16.59
CA ASP A 250 -16.26 12.11 15.40
C ASP A 250 -15.57 10.80 14.98
N LEU A 251 -15.05 10.04 15.93
CA LEU A 251 -14.47 8.71 15.67
C LEU A 251 -15.52 7.72 15.13
N ALA A 252 -16.75 7.74 15.68
CA ALA A 252 -17.84 6.91 15.18
C ALA A 252 -18.22 7.28 13.75
N GLN A 253 -18.26 8.55 13.40
CA GLN A 253 -18.55 9.03 12.05
C GLN A 253 -17.46 8.58 11.06
N TYR A 254 -16.16 8.67 11.46
CA TYR A 254 -15.05 8.17 10.67
C TYR A 254 -15.19 6.67 10.39
N LEU A 255 -15.37 5.86 11.44
CA LEU A 255 -15.50 4.40 11.33
C LEU A 255 -16.74 3.97 10.54
N LEU A 256 -17.87 4.68 10.71
CA LEU A 256 -19.07 4.45 9.91
C LEU A 256 -18.84 4.80 8.43
N GLY A 257 -18.16 5.90 8.16
CA GLY A 257 -17.82 6.32 6.81
C GLY A 257 -16.89 5.33 6.13
N LEU A 258 -15.80 4.94 6.80
CA LEU A 258 -14.85 3.95 6.32
C LEU A 258 -15.51 2.59 6.09
N GLY A 259 -16.33 2.13 7.03
CA GLY A 259 -17.05 0.87 6.89
C GLY A 259 -18.05 0.87 5.73
N LYS A 260 -18.71 2.01 5.43
CA LYS A 260 -19.54 2.15 4.24
C LYS A 260 -18.74 2.08 2.97
N LEU A 261 -17.54 2.72 2.94
CA LEU A 261 -16.62 2.67 1.82
C LEU A 261 -16.18 1.22 1.55
N VAL A 262 -15.64 0.54 2.57
CA VAL A 262 -15.20 -0.86 2.47
C VAL A 262 -16.35 -1.78 2.01
N ASN A 263 -17.54 -1.59 2.57
CA ASN A 263 -18.70 -2.38 2.19
C ASN A 263 -19.07 -2.24 0.71
N VAL A 264 -19.03 -1.02 0.17
CA VAL A 264 -19.32 -0.79 -1.26
C VAL A 264 -18.23 -1.39 -2.15
N LEU A 265 -16.94 -1.18 -1.81
CA LEU A 265 -15.83 -1.75 -2.57
C LEU A 265 -15.87 -3.29 -2.56
N LEU A 266 -16.21 -3.89 -1.42
CA LEU A 266 -16.39 -5.34 -1.32
C LEU A 266 -17.55 -5.83 -2.20
N CYS A 267 -18.66 -5.09 -2.25
CA CYS A 267 -19.78 -5.44 -3.14
C CYS A 267 -19.36 -5.39 -4.61
N VAL A 268 -18.64 -4.34 -5.04
CA VAL A 268 -18.13 -4.22 -6.41
C VAL A 268 -17.18 -5.38 -6.72
N PHE A 269 -16.29 -5.72 -5.79
CA PHE A 269 -15.39 -6.86 -5.93
C PHE A 269 -16.14 -8.19 -6.08
N LEU A 270 -17.16 -8.45 -5.24
CA LEU A 270 -17.97 -9.68 -5.32
C LEU A 270 -18.72 -9.77 -6.64
N VAL A 271 -19.30 -8.66 -7.12
CA VAL A 271 -19.99 -8.61 -8.42
C VAL A 271 -19.00 -8.85 -9.57
N SER A 272 -17.83 -8.20 -9.53
CA SER A 272 -16.76 -8.42 -10.50
C SER A 272 -16.30 -9.89 -10.54
N ARG A 273 -16.15 -10.51 -9.36
CA ARG A 273 -15.78 -11.94 -9.25
C ARG A 273 -16.89 -12.87 -9.75
N ALA A 274 -18.14 -12.60 -9.41
CA ALA A 274 -19.28 -13.38 -9.90
C ALA A 274 -19.34 -13.35 -11.41
N TRP A 275 -19.12 -12.17 -12.02
CA TRP A 275 -19.08 -12.02 -13.47
C TRP A 275 -17.89 -12.74 -14.10
N SER A 276 -16.68 -12.60 -13.55
CA SER A 276 -15.50 -13.28 -14.10
C SER A 276 -15.58 -14.81 -14.02
N ILE A 277 -16.33 -15.36 -13.06
CA ILE A 277 -16.61 -16.80 -12.96
C ILE A 277 -17.61 -17.27 -14.02
N SER A 278 -18.57 -16.42 -14.41
CA SER A 278 -19.60 -16.79 -15.39
C SER A 278 -19.05 -17.12 -16.77
N ARG A 279 -17.85 -16.60 -17.12
CA ARG A 279 -17.21 -16.73 -18.44
C ARG A 279 -18.10 -16.30 -19.63
N LEU A 280 -19.18 -15.57 -19.36
CA LEU A 280 -20.11 -15.00 -20.34
C LEU A 280 -19.57 -13.69 -20.90
N TYR A 281 -18.33 -13.69 -21.43
CA TYR A 281 -17.70 -12.46 -21.90
C TYR A 281 -16.58 -12.75 -22.89
N ASP A 282 -16.29 -11.77 -23.73
CA ASP A 282 -15.10 -11.71 -24.55
C ASP A 282 -13.88 -11.26 -23.71
N PHE A 283 -12.67 -11.44 -24.24
CA PHE A 283 -11.42 -11.08 -23.56
C PHE A 283 -11.43 -9.61 -23.07
N ASP A 284 -11.84 -8.68 -23.92
CA ASP A 284 -11.88 -7.25 -23.63
C ASP A 284 -12.79 -6.89 -22.46
N LEU A 285 -14.01 -7.45 -22.48
CA LEU A 285 -14.96 -7.21 -21.39
C LEU A 285 -14.48 -7.80 -20.06
N ASN A 286 -13.79 -8.94 -20.10
CA ASN A 286 -13.21 -9.54 -18.90
C ASN A 286 -12.17 -8.62 -18.24
N VAL A 287 -11.26 -8.04 -19.04
CA VAL A 287 -10.24 -7.12 -18.55
C VAL A 287 -10.92 -5.92 -17.86
N LEU A 288 -11.94 -5.34 -18.48
CA LEU A 288 -12.67 -4.20 -17.92
C LEU A 288 -13.40 -4.56 -16.63
N LEU A 289 -14.04 -5.73 -16.56
CA LEU A 289 -14.76 -6.18 -15.37
C LEU A 289 -13.82 -6.51 -14.21
N GLN A 290 -12.67 -7.11 -14.48
CA GLN A 290 -11.64 -7.31 -13.46
C GLN A 290 -11.04 -5.99 -12.97
N ALA A 291 -10.98 -4.98 -13.83
CA ALA A 291 -10.55 -3.63 -13.48
C ALA A 291 -11.62 -2.82 -12.73
N SER A 292 -12.89 -3.26 -12.76
CA SER A 292 -14.01 -2.48 -12.21
C SER A 292 -13.83 -2.02 -10.74
N PRO A 293 -13.24 -2.81 -9.80
CA PRO A 293 -12.98 -2.32 -8.45
C PRO A 293 -12.02 -1.11 -8.44
N TRP A 294 -11.01 -1.11 -9.30
CA TRP A 294 -10.04 -0.02 -9.42
C TRP A 294 -10.63 1.24 -10.07
N ILE A 295 -11.50 1.04 -11.07
CA ILE A 295 -12.23 2.14 -11.73
C ILE A 295 -13.20 2.82 -10.77
N VAL A 296 -13.89 2.02 -9.94
CA VAL A 296 -14.96 2.52 -9.05
C VAL A 296 -14.41 3.05 -7.73
N ALA A 297 -13.24 2.58 -7.27
CA ALA A 297 -12.66 2.97 -5.99
C ALA A 297 -12.51 4.50 -5.81
N PRO A 298 -11.93 5.28 -6.75
CA PRO A 298 -11.77 6.73 -6.58
C PRO A 298 -13.09 7.47 -6.40
N LEU A 299 -14.19 7.01 -7.06
CA LEU A 299 -15.52 7.59 -6.88
C LEU A 299 -15.99 7.55 -5.42
N PHE A 300 -15.84 6.41 -4.79
CA PHE A 300 -16.33 6.21 -3.43
C PHE A 300 -15.35 6.75 -2.39
N ILE A 301 -14.06 6.67 -2.66
CA ILE A 301 -13.01 7.28 -1.81
C ILE A 301 -13.18 8.79 -1.78
N SER A 302 -13.27 9.45 -2.93
CA SER A 302 -13.47 10.91 -3.01
C SER A 302 -14.80 11.34 -2.40
N ARG A 303 -15.88 10.53 -2.57
CA ARG A 303 -17.17 10.80 -1.91
C ARG A 303 -17.03 10.72 -0.39
N TRP A 304 -16.32 9.74 0.12
CA TRP A 304 -16.05 9.58 1.55
C TRP A 304 -15.17 10.73 2.05
N LEU A 305 -14.05 11.03 1.38
CA LEU A 305 -13.16 12.14 1.72
C LEU A 305 -13.91 13.48 1.76
N ALA A 306 -14.75 13.74 0.76
CA ALA A 306 -15.56 14.96 0.72
C ALA A 306 -16.46 15.12 1.96
N THR A 307 -16.93 14.02 2.55
CA THR A 307 -17.74 14.06 3.78
C THR A 307 -16.89 14.24 5.04
N GLN A 308 -15.68 13.71 5.06
CA GLN A 308 -14.80 13.79 6.22
C GLN A 308 -14.03 15.13 6.27
N LEU A 309 -13.52 15.59 5.12
CA LEU A 309 -12.75 16.84 5.05
C LEU A 309 -13.64 18.09 5.16
N CYS A 310 -14.86 18.00 4.62
CA CYS A 310 -15.80 19.12 4.53
C CYS A 310 -17.18 18.72 5.08
N PRO A 311 -17.35 18.52 6.41
CA PRO A 311 -18.66 18.24 6.99
C PRO A 311 -19.63 19.40 6.77
N ILE A 312 -20.93 19.09 6.61
CA ILE A 312 -21.98 20.12 6.44
C ILE A 312 -22.38 20.70 7.79
N ASP A 313 -22.45 19.81 8.80
CA ASP A 313 -22.86 20.19 10.15
C ASP A 313 -21.79 21.06 10.80
N GLU A 314 -22.18 22.25 11.26
CA GLU A 314 -21.28 23.21 11.93
C GLU A 314 -20.79 22.69 13.28
N THR A 315 -21.50 21.73 13.86
CA THR A 315 -21.14 21.09 15.13
C THR A 315 -19.97 20.10 14.99
N THR A 316 -19.73 19.58 13.78
CA THR A 316 -18.64 18.65 13.50
C THR A 316 -17.37 19.42 13.17
N ARG A 317 -16.26 19.09 13.83
CA ARG A 317 -14.95 19.68 13.52
C ARG A 317 -14.54 19.38 12.08
N SER A 318 -14.26 20.42 11.33
CA SER A 318 -13.74 20.29 9.95
C SER A 318 -12.23 20.13 10.03
N VAL A 319 -11.68 19.10 9.33
CA VAL A 319 -10.23 18.91 9.20
C VAL A 319 -9.60 20.08 8.42
N LEU A 320 -10.33 20.60 7.42
CA LEU A 320 -9.97 21.80 6.68
C LEU A 320 -10.78 22.98 7.26
N ALA A 321 -10.08 24.02 7.74
CA ALA A 321 -10.69 25.25 8.27
C ALA A 321 -11.30 26.10 7.17
N LEU A 322 -12.37 25.60 6.52
CA LEU A 322 -13.04 26.25 5.41
C LEU A 322 -14.28 27.03 5.90
N PRO A 323 -14.52 28.28 5.40
CA PRO A 323 -15.80 28.98 5.59
C PRO A 323 -16.97 28.16 5.05
N SER A 324 -18.16 28.27 5.66
CA SER A 324 -19.35 27.46 5.31
C SER A 324 -19.70 27.48 3.82
N GLY A 325 -19.61 28.63 3.15
CA GLY A 325 -19.85 28.76 1.70
C GLY A 325 -18.84 27.99 0.84
N SER A 326 -17.59 27.97 1.25
CA SER A 326 -16.50 27.30 0.53
C SER A 326 -16.50 25.77 0.75
N ARG A 327 -17.06 25.28 1.86
CA ARG A 327 -17.14 23.82 2.15
C ARG A 327 -18.00 23.09 1.12
N VAL A 328 -19.13 23.69 0.69
CA VAL A 328 -20.01 23.08 -0.32
C VAL A 328 -19.30 22.97 -1.66
N GLN A 329 -18.57 24.04 -2.06
CA GLN A 329 -17.80 24.04 -3.30
C GLN A 329 -16.64 23.02 -3.25
N ALA A 330 -15.87 22.99 -2.17
CA ALA A 330 -14.79 22.02 -1.98
C ALA A 330 -15.33 20.58 -2.04
N ARG A 331 -16.44 20.31 -1.38
CA ARG A 331 -17.10 19.01 -1.38
C ARG A 331 -17.55 18.57 -2.77
N PHE A 332 -18.08 19.49 -3.56
CA PHE A 332 -18.43 19.23 -4.95
C PHE A 332 -17.19 18.92 -5.78
N LEU A 333 -16.14 19.76 -5.68
CA LEU A 333 -14.91 19.59 -6.46
C LEU A 333 -14.19 18.28 -6.12
N ILE A 334 -14.07 17.91 -4.83
CA ILE A 334 -13.47 16.62 -4.42
C ILE A 334 -14.21 15.44 -5.06
N ARG A 335 -15.55 15.45 -5.04
CA ARG A 335 -16.35 14.38 -5.67
C ARG A 335 -16.20 14.36 -7.18
N PHE A 336 -16.16 15.54 -7.78
CA PHE A 336 -15.97 15.71 -9.22
C PHE A 336 -14.61 15.16 -9.67
N LEU A 337 -13.53 15.41 -8.92
CA LEU A 337 -12.22 14.87 -9.19
C LEU A 337 -12.18 13.34 -9.06
N GLY A 338 -12.91 12.75 -8.12
CA GLY A 338 -13.06 11.30 -8.05
C GLY A 338 -13.71 10.70 -9.29
N VAL A 339 -14.73 11.39 -9.87
CA VAL A 339 -15.31 10.98 -11.15
C VAL A 339 -14.29 11.10 -12.29
N ALA A 340 -13.50 12.19 -12.30
CA ALA A 340 -12.48 12.42 -13.32
C ALA A 340 -11.36 11.36 -13.25
N ILE A 341 -10.86 11.02 -12.05
CA ILE A 341 -9.88 9.94 -11.85
C ILE A 341 -10.44 8.61 -12.38
N SER A 342 -11.68 8.28 -12.01
CA SER A 342 -12.33 7.05 -12.47
C SER A 342 -12.48 7.00 -13.99
N ALA A 343 -12.82 8.12 -14.62
CA ALA A 343 -12.89 8.22 -16.07
C ALA A 343 -11.52 8.07 -16.75
N MET A 344 -10.46 8.64 -16.16
CA MET A 344 -9.09 8.48 -16.65
C MET A 344 -8.63 7.02 -16.55
N ILE A 345 -8.89 6.34 -15.42
CA ILE A 345 -8.58 4.91 -15.24
C ILE A 345 -9.36 4.07 -16.25
N PHE A 346 -10.66 4.33 -16.42
CA PHE A 346 -11.50 3.63 -17.39
C PHE A 346 -10.94 3.75 -18.81
N MET A 347 -10.55 4.99 -19.22
CA MET A 347 -9.98 5.22 -20.53
C MET A 347 -8.60 4.58 -20.70
N ALA A 348 -7.78 4.51 -19.65
CA ALA A 348 -6.51 3.81 -19.68
C ALA A 348 -6.72 2.30 -19.97
N PHE A 349 -7.72 1.68 -19.34
CA PHE A 349 -8.09 0.29 -19.61
C PHE A 349 -8.64 0.11 -21.03
N LEU A 350 -9.48 1.02 -21.53
CA LEU A 350 -9.94 0.96 -22.92
C LEU A 350 -8.79 1.09 -23.92
N ASN A 351 -7.85 1.98 -23.67
CA ASN A 351 -6.68 2.18 -24.52
C ASN A 351 -5.72 0.96 -24.49
N SER A 352 -5.63 0.23 -23.36
CA SER A 352 -4.80 -0.98 -23.25
C SER A 352 -5.29 -2.14 -24.14
N MET A 353 -6.53 -2.06 -24.63
CA MET A 353 -7.11 -3.01 -25.58
C MET A 353 -6.70 -2.75 -27.05
N GLY A 354 -5.87 -1.71 -27.29
CA GLY A 354 -5.07 -1.57 -28.53
C GLY A 354 -5.78 -1.03 -29.77
N ASP A 355 -7.04 -0.53 -29.66
CA ASP A 355 -7.86 -0.24 -30.84
C ASP A 355 -7.94 1.24 -31.23
N PHE A 356 -7.29 2.16 -30.49
CA PHE A 356 -7.39 3.60 -30.76
C PHE A 356 -6.22 4.13 -31.55
N SER A 357 -6.51 4.98 -32.57
CA SER A 357 -5.48 5.72 -33.28
C SER A 357 -4.81 6.76 -32.35
N SER A 358 -3.57 7.14 -32.65
CA SER A 358 -2.82 8.13 -31.87
C SER A 358 -3.55 9.48 -31.78
N GLY A 359 -4.27 9.87 -32.83
CA GLY A 359 -5.10 11.07 -32.86
C GLY A 359 -6.31 10.95 -31.93
N THR A 360 -6.98 9.80 -31.91
CA THR A 360 -8.11 9.53 -31.01
C THR A 360 -7.66 9.60 -29.55
N VAL A 361 -6.54 8.99 -29.19
CA VAL A 361 -5.98 9.09 -27.84
C VAL A 361 -5.69 10.54 -27.46
N ALA A 362 -5.10 11.33 -28.35
CA ALA A 362 -4.81 12.73 -28.07
C ALA A 362 -6.09 13.55 -27.77
N VAL A 363 -7.16 13.35 -28.56
CA VAL A 363 -8.46 14.02 -28.34
C VAL A 363 -9.10 13.60 -27.02
N ILE A 364 -9.12 12.31 -26.71
CA ILE A 364 -9.68 11.82 -25.44
C ILE A 364 -8.92 12.40 -24.25
N VAL A 365 -7.59 12.36 -24.31
CA VAL A 365 -6.73 12.84 -23.23
C VAL A 365 -6.91 14.33 -23.01
N VAL A 366 -6.95 15.17 -24.09
CA VAL A 366 -7.14 16.62 -23.88
C VAL A 366 -8.48 16.93 -23.23
N VAL A 367 -9.54 16.20 -23.58
CA VAL A 367 -10.86 16.38 -22.95
C VAL A 367 -10.81 16.02 -21.46
N LEU A 368 -10.27 14.83 -21.14
CA LEU A 368 -10.20 14.36 -19.75
C LEU A 368 -9.29 15.24 -18.89
N VAL A 369 -8.09 15.58 -19.40
CA VAL A 369 -7.12 16.43 -18.69
C VAL A 369 -7.66 17.85 -18.53
N SER A 370 -8.35 18.40 -19.51
CA SER A 370 -8.95 19.75 -19.41
C SER A 370 -10.06 19.76 -18.35
N ILE A 371 -10.96 18.79 -18.38
CA ILE A 371 -12.06 18.68 -17.42
C ILE A 371 -11.52 18.48 -15.99
N ALA A 372 -10.62 17.52 -15.79
CA ALA A 372 -10.00 17.23 -14.49
C ALA A 372 -9.10 18.40 -14.04
N GLY A 373 -8.31 18.96 -14.96
CA GLY A 373 -7.41 20.07 -14.70
C GLY A 373 -8.15 21.35 -14.26
N VAL A 374 -9.25 21.72 -14.93
CA VAL A 374 -10.09 22.86 -14.51
C VAL A 374 -10.68 22.62 -13.12
N GLY A 375 -11.13 21.38 -12.81
CA GLY A 375 -11.57 21.02 -11.47
C GLY A 375 -10.47 21.18 -10.43
N THR A 376 -9.25 20.72 -10.76
CA THR A 376 -8.06 20.82 -9.91
C THR A 376 -7.61 22.28 -9.71
N LEU A 377 -7.61 23.09 -10.78
CA LEU A 377 -7.34 24.54 -10.72
C LEU A 377 -8.31 25.24 -9.76
N ARG A 378 -9.60 24.93 -9.86
CA ARG A 378 -10.64 25.53 -8.99
C ARG A 378 -10.47 25.08 -7.53
N LEU A 379 -10.17 23.81 -7.29
CA LEU A 379 -9.89 23.32 -5.94
C LEU A 379 -8.63 23.98 -5.36
N GLY A 380 -7.54 24.02 -6.13
CA GLY A 380 -6.30 24.68 -5.73
C GLY A 380 -6.49 26.18 -5.43
N GLY A 381 -7.21 26.89 -6.30
CA GLY A 381 -7.56 28.30 -6.11
C GLY A 381 -8.44 28.54 -4.88
N LEU A 382 -9.37 27.62 -4.59
CA LEU A 382 -10.21 27.67 -3.40
C LEU A 382 -9.37 27.49 -2.13
N LEU A 383 -8.45 26.53 -2.11
CA LEU A 383 -7.54 26.30 -0.98
C LEU A 383 -6.56 27.48 -0.80
N TRP A 384 -6.10 28.10 -1.88
CA TRP A 384 -5.20 29.25 -1.82
C TRP A 384 -5.88 30.51 -1.30
N ARG A 385 -7.08 30.86 -1.80
CA ARG A 385 -7.80 32.10 -1.43
C ARG A 385 -8.16 32.17 0.06
N GLN A 386 -8.22 31.06 0.74
CA GLN A 386 -8.53 31.00 2.18
C GLN A 386 -7.41 31.48 3.08
N SER A 387 -6.20 31.68 2.56
CA SER A 387 -5.08 32.25 3.30
C SER A 387 -5.33 33.65 3.87
N HIS A 388 -6.36 34.35 3.38
CA HIS A 388 -6.63 35.77 3.69
C HIS A 388 -7.87 36.01 4.56
N GLY A 389 -8.48 34.93 5.14
CA GLY A 389 -9.66 35.07 6.01
C GLY A 389 -9.31 35.37 7.45
N PRO A 390 -10.08 36.25 8.15
CA PRO A 390 -9.84 36.65 9.54
C PRO A 390 -10.00 35.54 10.59
N GLN A 391 -10.47 34.36 10.21
CA GLN A 391 -10.67 33.21 11.12
C GLN A 391 -9.45 32.31 11.34
N ALA A 392 -8.29 32.66 10.76
CA ALA A 392 -7.04 31.92 10.94
C ALA A 392 -6.44 32.02 12.38
N ALA A 393 -7.07 32.77 13.28
CA ALA A 393 -6.49 33.13 14.59
C ALA A 393 -7.13 32.44 15.81
N THR A 394 -8.18 31.64 15.67
CA THR A 394 -8.80 30.95 16.81
C THR A 394 -8.36 29.49 16.90
N GLY A 395 -7.35 29.32 17.68
CA GLY A 395 -6.80 28.21 18.39
C GLY A 395 -7.30 26.80 18.14
N ALA A 396 -6.35 25.99 17.97
CA ALA A 396 -6.20 24.54 18.07
C ALA A 396 -5.98 23.83 16.73
N GLU A 397 -4.71 23.69 16.35
CA GLU A 397 -4.09 22.49 15.76
C GLU A 397 -4.86 21.75 14.65
N GLN A 398 -5.36 22.52 13.72
CA GLN A 398 -5.71 22.05 12.38
C GLN A 398 -4.42 21.93 11.56
N VAL A 399 -4.45 21.13 10.48
CA VAL A 399 -3.32 21.06 9.52
C VAL A 399 -2.75 22.46 9.34
N PRO A 400 -1.42 22.68 9.48
CA PRO A 400 -0.86 24.01 9.42
C PRO A 400 -1.34 24.71 8.15
N HIS A 401 -2.03 25.82 8.31
CA HIS A 401 -2.65 26.59 7.23
C HIS A 401 -1.68 26.80 6.03
N ARG A 402 -0.40 27.02 6.32
CA ARG A 402 0.66 27.17 5.30
C ARG A 402 0.80 25.96 4.38
N ILE A 403 0.58 24.73 4.91
CA ILE A 403 0.66 23.49 4.11
C ILE A 403 -0.51 23.43 3.14
N VAL A 404 -1.72 23.72 3.59
CA VAL A 404 -2.94 23.70 2.74
C VAL A 404 -2.82 24.72 1.61
N VAL A 405 -2.32 25.91 1.91
CA VAL A 405 -2.10 26.98 0.91
C VAL A 405 -1.08 26.56 -0.14
N ARG A 406 0.08 26.04 0.28
CA ARG A 406 1.13 25.57 -0.64
C ARG A 406 0.66 24.40 -1.51
N LEU A 407 -0.08 23.48 -0.92
CA LEU A 407 -0.71 22.38 -1.67
C LEU A 407 -1.69 22.91 -2.71
N GLY A 408 -2.53 23.90 -2.35
CA GLY A 408 -3.45 24.54 -3.29
C GLY A 408 -2.73 25.22 -4.45
N GLN A 409 -1.64 25.94 -4.17
CA GLN A 409 -0.79 26.56 -5.20
C GLN A 409 -0.15 25.52 -6.12
N GLY A 410 0.46 24.48 -5.54
CA GLY A 410 1.07 23.37 -6.29
C GLY A 410 0.08 22.69 -7.22
N LEU A 411 -1.12 22.36 -6.71
CA LEU A 411 -2.20 21.77 -7.50
C LEU A 411 -2.60 22.64 -8.69
N ALA A 412 -2.75 23.95 -8.46
CA ALA A 412 -3.14 24.88 -9.53
C ALA A 412 -2.05 24.99 -10.61
N VAL A 413 -0.78 25.09 -10.21
CA VAL A 413 0.35 25.17 -11.15
C VAL A 413 0.45 23.89 -11.97
N VAL A 414 0.43 22.72 -11.33
CA VAL A 414 0.53 21.43 -12.04
C VAL A 414 -0.65 21.23 -12.99
N ALA A 415 -1.87 21.56 -12.57
CA ALA A 415 -3.04 21.43 -13.43
C ALA A 415 -2.94 22.33 -14.66
N ALA A 416 -2.44 23.57 -14.52
CA ALA A 416 -2.22 24.47 -15.66
C ALA A 416 -1.16 23.91 -16.63
N ILE A 417 -0.06 23.37 -16.11
CA ILE A 417 0.99 22.73 -16.91
C ILE A 417 0.42 21.51 -17.64
N CYS A 418 -0.36 20.64 -16.98
CA CYS A 418 -0.94 19.44 -17.60
C CYS A 418 -1.91 19.82 -18.74
N ILE A 419 -2.74 20.85 -18.56
CA ILE A 419 -3.63 21.32 -19.63
C ILE A 419 -2.80 21.83 -20.82
N ALA A 420 -1.75 22.63 -20.58
CA ALA A 420 -0.88 23.11 -21.64
C ALA A 420 -0.18 21.98 -22.40
N LEU A 421 0.38 20.99 -21.68
CA LEU A 421 1.02 19.82 -22.27
C LEU A 421 0.04 18.99 -23.12
N ALA A 422 -1.19 18.79 -22.65
CA ALA A 422 -2.21 18.07 -23.39
C ALA A 422 -2.59 18.76 -24.70
N VAL A 423 -2.71 20.11 -24.67
CA VAL A 423 -3.03 20.93 -25.84
C VAL A 423 -1.89 20.96 -26.87
N ILE A 424 -0.63 20.99 -26.42
CA ILE A 424 0.55 20.94 -27.29
C ILE A 424 0.66 19.58 -28.01
N GLY A 425 0.21 18.48 -27.38
CA GLY A 425 0.27 17.11 -27.93
C GLY A 425 1.09 16.14 -27.08
N TYR A 426 1.64 16.55 -25.92
CA TYR A 426 2.28 15.65 -24.96
C TYR A 426 1.24 14.91 -24.12
N SER A 427 0.36 14.15 -24.81
CA SER A 427 -0.84 13.57 -24.20
C SER A 427 -0.53 12.59 -23.07
N TYR A 428 0.48 11.72 -23.24
CA TYR A 428 0.83 10.74 -22.20
C TYR A 428 1.44 11.40 -20.98
N LEU A 429 2.35 12.36 -21.16
CA LEU A 429 2.95 13.10 -20.05
C LEU A 429 1.89 13.89 -19.28
N ALA A 430 0.95 14.50 -19.98
CA ALA A 430 -0.11 15.30 -19.36
C ALA A 430 -1.04 14.46 -18.49
N ILE A 431 -1.50 13.30 -18.99
CA ILE A 431 -2.43 12.44 -18.25
C ILE A 431 -1.72 11.76 -17.07
N GLU A 432 -0.49 11.28 -17.25
CA GLU A 432 0.28 10.60 -16.22
C GLU A 432 0.63 11.54 -15.05
N LEU A 433 1.11 12.75 -15.37
CA LEU A 433 1.43 13.76 -14.36
C LEU A 433 0.17 14.18 -13.59
N LEU A 434 -0.96 14.43 -14.29
CA LEU A 434 -2.19 14.82 -13.62
C LEU A 434 -2.75 13.69 -12.75
N MET A 435 -2.73 12.44 -13.25
CA MET A 435 -3.18 11.26 -12.51
C MET A 435 -2.38 11.06 -11.23
N THR A 436 -1.05 11.10 -11.33
CA THR A 436 -0.13 10.99 -10.18
C THR A 436 -0.45 12.03 -9.11
N VAL A 437 -0.61 13.29 -9.50
CA VAL A 437 -0.91 14.38 -8.55
C VAL A 437 -2.29 14.24 -7.93
N LEU A 438 -3.29 13.81 -8.71
CA LEU A 438 -4.64 13.59 -8.20
C LEU A 438 -4.69 12.41 -7.21
N LEU A 439 -4.06 11.28 -7.54
CA LEU A 439 -3.98 10.12 -6.64
C LEU A 439 -3.17 10.45 -5.37
N ALA A 440 -2.05 11.16 -5.51
CA ALA A 440 -1.27 11.61 -4.36
C ALA A 440 -2.07 12.55 -3.44
N THR A 441 -2.87 13.45 -4.03
CA THR A 441 -3.74 14.35 -3.27
C THR A 441 -4.88 13.61 -2.57
N GLU A 442 -5.50 12.64 -3.24
CA GLU A 442 -6.53 11.78 -2.66
C GLU A 442 -5.97 10.95 -1.49
N PHE A 443 -4.79 10.35 -1.69
CA PHE A 443 -4.12 9.59 -0.64
C PHE A 443 -3.67 10.46 0.54
N LEU A 444 -3.17 11.68 0.28
CA LEU A 444 -2.85 12.65 1.32
C LEU A 444 -4.10 13.04 2.13
N GLY A 445 -5.24 13.19 1.45
CA GLY A 445 -6.53 13.41 2.11
C GLY A 445 -6.92 12.25 3.04
N ILE A 446 -6.73 10.99 2.61
CA ILE A 446 -6.95 9.80 3.43
C ILE A 446 -6.06 9.86 4.68
N LEU A 447 -4.78 10.18 4.50
CA LEU A 447 -3.80 10.25 5.58
C LEU A 447 -4.18 11.32 6.63
N PHE A 448 -4.57 12.52 6.18
CA PHE A 448 -5.01 13.58 7.09
C PHE A 448 -6.26 13.19 7.90
N VAL A 449 -7.25 12.60 7.26
CA VAL A 449 -8.46 12.15 7.95
C VAL A 449 -8.14 11.00 8.93
N THR A 450 -7.19 10.13 8.59
CA THR A 450 -6.75 9.05 9.48
C THR A 450 -5.97 9.60 10.68
N PHE A 451 -5.11 10.60 10.51
CA PHE A 451 -4.43 11.27 11.62
C PHE A 451 -5.41 11.89 12.60
N GLU A 452 -6.47 12.53 12.08
CA GLU A 452 -7.52 13.09 12.93
C GLU A 452 -8.25 11.99 13.69
N ALA A 453 -8.57 10.88 13.06
CA ALA A 453 -9.21 9.74 13.70
C ALA A 453 -8.33 9.13 14.82
N VAL A 454 -7.02 9.03 14.61
CA VAL A 454 -6.05 8.57 15.62
C VAL A 454 -6.02 9.54 16.82
N ARG A 455 -6.01 10.85 16.56
CA ARG A 455 -6.06 11.87 17.64
C ARG A 455 -7.36 11.79 18.43
N ASN A 456 -8.51 11.66 17.75
CA ASN A 456 -9.81 11.50 18.41
C ASN A 456 -9.89 10.22 19.25
N ALA A 457 -9.31 9.11 18.75
CA ALA A 457 -9.20 7.87 19.51
C ALA A 457 -8.31 8.03 20.75
N ALA A 458 -7.18 8.71 20.62
CA ALA A 458 -6.28 8.99 21.74
C ALA A 458 -6.93 9.91 22.79
N ALA A 459 -7.65 10.96 22.38
CA ALA A 459 -8.40 11.86 23.25
C ALA A 459 -9.51 11.13 24.01
N MET A 460 -10.26 10.27 23.32
CA MET A 460 -11.29 9.43 23.94
C MET A 460 -10.71 8.47 24.99
N LEU A 461 -9.52 7.90 24.71
CA LEU A 461 -8.83 7.03 25.65
C LEU A 461 -8.25 7.81 26.84
N SER A 462 -7.87 9.09 26.73
CA SER A 462 -7.21 9.87 27.77
C SER A 462 -8.17 10.54 28.77
N GLN A 463 -9.44 10.67 28.48
CA GLN A 463 -10.44 11.42 29.26
C GLN A 463 -10.05 12.89 29.55
N ASP A 464 -8.93 13.35 29.02
CA ASP A 464 -8.42 14.70 29.18
C ASP A 464 -8.41 15.40 27.82
N ARG A 465 -9.11 16.52 27.71
CA ARG A 465 -9.29 17.24 26.43
C ARG A 465 -7.97 17.69 25.80
N ASN A 466 -6.96 17.95 26.61
CA ASN A 466 -5.64 18.39 26.14
C ASN A 466 -4.68 17.22 25.88
N ALA A 467 -4.89 16.06 26.49
CA ALA A 467 -4.00 14.90 26.35
C ALA A 467 -4.09 14.21 24.96
N GLY A 468 -5.11 14.50 24.17
CA GLY A 468 -5.22 13.96 22.80
C GLY A 468 -4.12 14.47 21.87
N TYR A 469 -3.73 15.72 22.03
CA TYR A 469 -2.69 16.37 21.25
C TYR A 469 -1.28 16.04 21.73
N ASP A 470 -1.10 15.93 23.06
CA ASP A 470 0.18 15.63 23.71
C ASP A 470 0.38 14.13 23.97
N SER A 471 -0.53 13.28 23.47
CA SER A 471 -0.41 11.84 23.66
C SER A 471 0.76 11.29 22.84
N LEU A 472 1.82 10.86 23.51
CA LEU A 472 2.95 10.18 22.87
C LEU A 472 2.50 8.97 22.02
N ALA A 473 1.41 8.32 22.42
CA ALA A 473 0.81 7.24 21.62
C ALA A 473 0.29 7.72 20.27
N ALA A 474 -0.40 8.88 20.22
CA ALA A 474 -0.86 9.45 18.97
C ALA A 474 0.31 9.87 18.06
N VAL A 475 1.35 10.47 18.65
CA VAL A 475 2.57 10.87 17.92
C VAL A 475 3.24 9.64 17.28
N VAL A 476 3.43 8.57 18.07
CA VAL A 476 4.07 7.34 17.59
C VAL A 476 3.24 6.66 16.49
N VAL A 477 1.92 6.55 16.67
CA VAL A 477 1.03 5.95 15.65
C VAL A 477 1.03 6.80 14.38
N ASN A 478 0.99 8.12 14.48
CA ASN A 478 1.05 9.00 13.33
C ASN A 478 2.41 8.92 12.61
N ALA A 479 3.52 8.84 13.34
CA ALA A 479 4.84 8.62 12.77
C ALA A 479 4.93 7.27 12.02
N ALA A 480 4.37 6.20 12.60
CA ALA A 480 4.28 4.90 11.94
C ALA A 480 3.41 4.95 10.68
N LEU A 481 2.30 5.69 10.70
CA LEU A 481 1.44 5.90 9.51
C LEU A 481 2.18 6.68 8.41
N ILE A 482 2.97 7.70 8.75
CA ILE A 482 3.80 8.43 7.79
C ILE A 482 4.80 7.46 7.16
N LEU A 483 5.52 6.68 7.95
CA LEU A 483 6.49 5.72 7.44
C LEU A 483 5.83 4.66 6.54
N ALA A 484 4.67 4.12 6.95
CA ALA A 484 3.89 3.17 6.18
C ALA A 484 3.30 3.78 4.89
N SER A 485 3.13 5.10 4.83
CA SER A 485 2.63 5.80 3.64
C SER A 485 3.70 5.97 2.54
N LEU A 486 4.99 5.92 2.87
CA LEU A 486 6.08 6.14 1.91
C LEU A 486 6.05 5.15 0.73
N PRO A 487 5.91 3.81 0.94
CA PRO A 487 5.78 2.88 -0.17
C PRO A 487 4.59 3.16 -1.08
N VAL A 488 3.46 3.61 -0.51
CA VAL A 488 2.26 3.94 -1.29
C VAL A 488 2.49 5.19 -2.14
N PHE A 489 3.13 6.25 -1.59
CA PHE A 489 3.53 7.40 -2.38
C PHE A 489 4.53 7.05 -3.48
N ALA A 490 5.48 6.14 -3.22
CA ALA A 490 6.42 5.65 -4.23
C ALA A 490 5.68 4.94 -5.38
N LEU A 491 4.69 4.08 -5.07
CA LEU A 491 3.85 3.44 -6.10
C LEU A 491 3.04 4.45 -6.91
N ILE A 492 2.46 5.46 -6.25
CA ILE A 492 1.73 6.55 -6.93
C ILE A 492 2.68 7.36 -7.82
N ALA A 493 3.93 7.56 -7.41
CA ALA A 493 4.96 8.26 -8.19
C ALA A 493 5.51 7.42 -9.36
N GLY A 494 5.04 6.18 -9.56
CA GLY A 494 5.42 5.33 -10.67
C GLY A 494 6.54 4.33 -10.37
N VAL A 495 7.00 4.23 -9.10
CA VAL A 495 7.95 3.19 -8.69
C VAL A 495 7.29 1.82 -8.83
N ARG A 496 7.98 0.87 -9.46
CA ARG A 496 7.43 -0.46 -9.71
C ARG A 496 7.33 -1.29 -8.43
N PRO A 497 6.26 -2.10 -8.26
CA PRO A 497 6.14 -2.98 -7.09
C PRO A 497 7.35 -3.90 -6.89
N SER A 498 7.98 -4.34 -7.99
CA SER A 498 9.21 -5.16 -7.96
C SER A 498 10.40 -4.42 -7.38
N GLU A 499 10.55 -3.12 -7.67
CA GLU A 499 11.62 -2.28 -7.11
C GLU A 499 11.43 -2.06 -5.60
N LEU A 500 10.18 -1.88 -5.17
CA LEU A 500 9.86 -1.80 -3.73
C LEU A 500 10.14 -3.12 -3.00
N MET A 501 9.80 -4.27 -3.62
CA MET A 501 10.13 -5.59 -3.07
C MET A 501 11.64 -5.78 -2.97
N GLU A 502 12.39 -5.29 -3.95
CA GLU A 502 13.85 -5.35 -3.96
C GLU A 502 14.47 -4.47 -2.90
N LEU A 503 14.01 -3.22 -2.78
CA LEU A 503 14.39 -2.34 -1.68
C LEU A 503 14.07 -2.96 -0.31
N TRP A 504 12.90 -3.61 -0.20
CA TRP A 504 12.50 -4.30 1.02
C TRP A 504 13.41 -5.51 1.32
N SER A 505 13.75 -6.33 0.32
CA SER A 505 14.67 -7.46 0.49
C SER A 505 16.08 -7.00 0.87
N THR A 506 16.57 -5.92 0.25
CA THR A 506 17.84 -5.29 0.60
C THR A 506 17.83 -4.73 2.02
N PHE A 507 16.71 -4.12 2.41
CA PHE A 507 16.50 -3.63 3.78
C PHE A 507 16.48 -4.78 4.81
N GLN A 508 15.93 -5.93 4.45
CA GLN A 508 15.92 -7.11 5.32
C GLN A 508 17.28 -7.80 5.40
N SER A 509 18.00 -7.93 4.27
CA SER A 509 19.32 -8.58 4.24
C SER A 509 20.40 -7.77 4.95
N GLY A 510 20.22 -6.45 5.06
CA GLY A 510 21.15 -5.56 5.76
C GLY A 510 22.48 -5.34 5.02
N VAL A 511 23.31 -4.52 5.65
CA VAL A 511 24.68 -4.23 5.19
C VAL A 511 25.66 -4.96 6.09
N THR A 512 26.55 -5.74 5.50
CA THR A 512 27.66 -6.37 6.23
C THR A 512 28.74 -5.32 6.49
N LEU A 513 28.90 -4.90 7.74
CA LEU A 513 29.99 -4.07 8.21
C LEU A 513 31.01 -4.96 8.94
N GLY A 514 32.00 -5.48 8.23
CA GLY A 514 32.96 -6.46 8.76
C GLY A 514 32.31 -7.81 9.05
N GLU A 515 32.42 -8.32 10.26
CA GLU A 515 31.83 -9.60 10.70
C GLU A 515 30.39 -9.49 11.19
N VAL A 516 29.85 -8.25 11.34
CA VAL A 516 28.50 -8.01 11.87
C VAL A 516 27.55 -7.66 10.74
N GLN A 517 26.51 -8.46 10.54
CA GLN A 517 25.36 -8.13 9.69
C GLN A 517 24.40 -7.21 10.47
N LEU A 518 24.46 -5.92 10.20
CA LEU A 518 23.48 -4.98 10.70
C LEU A 518 22.34 -4.89 9.70
N SER A 519 21.24 -5.62 9.96
CA SER A 519 20.05 -5.45 9.15
C SER A 519 19.18 -4.34 9.75
N PRO A 520 18.81 -3.32 8.97
CA PRO A 520 17.91 -2.26 9.42
C PRO A 520 16.55 -2.80 9.88
N SER A 521 16.14 -3.97 9.39
CA SER A 521 14.92 -4.66 9.81
C SER A 521 14.97 -5.09 11.29
N VAL A 522 16.13 -5.56 11.78
CA VAL A 522 16.30 -5.90 13.21
C VAL A 522 16.17 -4.66 14.08
N VAL A 523 16.74 -3.53 13.67
CA VAL A 523 16.61 -2.25 14.38
C VAL A 523 15.15 -1.78 14.38
N LEU A 524 14.46 -1.89 13.24
CA LEU A 524 13.05 -1.54 13.14
C LEU A 524 12.19 -2.46 14.03
N GLN A 525 12.45 -3.77 14.02
CA GLN A 525 11.77 -4.74 14.87
C GLN A 525 11.97 -4.41 16.36
N LEU A 526 13.20 -4.10 16.77
CA LEU A 526 13.53 -3.66 18.13
C LEU A 526 12.70 -2.43 18.52
N ILE A 527 12.67 -1.39 17.66
CA ILE A 527 11.90 -0.17 17.90
C ILE A 527 10.40 -0.49 18.02
N VAL A 528 9.85 -1.28 17.11
CA VAL A 528 8.41 -1.64 17.11
C VAL A 528 8.05 -2.42 18.37
N VAL A 529 8.83 -3.43 18.73
CA VAL A 529 8.60 -4.23 19.95
C VAL A 529 8.69 -3.36 21.20
N PHE A 530 9.70 -2.49 21.29
CA PHE A 530 9.86 -1.56 22.39
C PHE A 530 8.69 -0.59 22.52
N VAL A 531 8.24 0.00 21.41
CA VAL A 531 7.10 0.91 21.37
C VAL A 531 5.80 0.21 21.80
N ILE A 532 5.56 -1.02 21.30
CA ILE A 532 4.40 -1.82 21.72
C ILE A 532 4.48 -2.09 23.23
N GLY A 533 5.64 -2.46 23.75
CA GLY A 533 5.87 -2.65 25.19
C GLY A 533 5.59 -1.40 26.02
N LEU A 534 6.03 -0.23 25.56
CA LEU A 534 5.73 1.06 26.19
C LEU A 534 4.23 1.38 26.20
N LEU A 535 3.55 1.16 25.07
CA LEU A 535 2.10 1.40 24.97
C LEU A 535 1.32 0.47 25.90
N LEU A 536 1.71 -0.80 25.96
CA LEU A 536 1.12 -1.80 26.85
C LEU A 536 1.34 -1.43 28.31
N THR A 537 2.55 -1.04 28.68
CA THR A 537 2.89 -0.56 30.04
C THR A 537 2.02 0.62 30.44
N ARG A 538 1.87 1.63 29.57
CA ARG A 538 1.01 2.79 29.83
C ARG A 538 -0.46 2.41 29.96
N LEU A 539 -0.94 1.46 29.15
CA LEU A 539 -2.31 0.96 29.24
C LEU A 539 -2.55 0.26 30.60
N ILE A 540 -1.59 -0.56 31.05
CA ILE A 540 -1.63 -1.24 32.34
C ILE A 540 -1.62 -0.22 33.48
N GLN A 541 -0.68 0.74 33.50
CA GLN A 541 -0.59 1.81 34.51
C GLN A 541 -1.92 2.55 34.63
N ARG A 542 -2.52 2.90 33.50
CA ARG A 542 -3.77 3.65 33.46
C ARG A 542 -4.94 2.83 33.97
N THR A 543 -5.05 1.58 33.51
CA THR A 543 -6.10 0.66 33.96
C THR A 543 -6.01 0.44 35.46
N LEU A 544 -4.80 0.28 35.98
CA LEU A 544 -4.54 0.12 37.39
C LEU A 544 -4.95 1.37 38.17
N LYS A 545 -4.54 2.58 37.74
CA LYS A 545 -4.87 3.85 38.39
C LYS A 545 -6.37 4.08 38.47
N ILE A 546 -7.09 3.86 37.33
CA ILE A 546 -8.51 4.20 37.24
C ILE A 546 -9.41 3.11 37.81
N ARG A 547 -9.08 1.82 37.65
CA ARG A 547 -9.99 0.72 37.99
C ARG A 547 -9.66 0.02 39.31
N VAL A 548 -8.40 -0.07 39.67
CA VAL A 548 -7.96 -0.81 40.84
C VAL A 548 -7.67 0.15 41.99
N LEU A 549 -6.74 1.09 41.80
CA LEU A 549 -6.32 1.99 42.88
C LEU A 549 -7.42 2.98 43.29
N ALA A 550 -8.27 3.43 42.39
CA ALA A 550 -9.43 4.28 42.73
C ALA A 550 -10.42 3.62 43.70
N LYS A 551 -10.41 2.28 43.82
CA LYS A 551 -11.26 1.52 44.75
C LYS A 551 -10.55 1.13 46.05
N THR A 552 -9.27 1.47 46.19
CA THR A 552 -8.46 1.16 47.38
C THR A 552 -8.40 2.39 48.32
N LYS A 553 -8.21 2.16 49.63
CA LYS A 553 -8.05 3.23 50.64
C LYS A 553 -6.61 3.75 50.72
N ILE A 554 -5.80 3.54 49.67
CA ILE A 554 -4.41 3.97 49.60
C ILE A 554 -4.38 5.49 49.36
N ASP A 555 -3.52 6.21 50.04
CA ASP A 555 -3.31 7.65 49.86
C ASP A 555 -2.77 7.98 48.45
N ALA A 556 -2.93 9.23 48.00
CA ALA A 556 -2.53 9.65 46.67
C ALA A 556 -1.02 9.47 46.40
N GLY A 557 -0.18 9.56 47.42
CA GLY A 557 1.25 9.31 47.32
C GLY A 557 1.58 7.85 47.04
N GLY A 558 0.96 6.93 47.80
CA GLY A 558 1.11 5.48 47.58
C GLY A 558 0.58 5.03 46.23
N GLN A 559 -0.56 5.57 45.75
CA GLN A 559 -1.08 5.29 44.42
C GLN A 559 -0.09 5.68 43.31
N ASN A 560 0.51 6.87 43.40
CA ASN A 560 1.49 7.34 42.43
C ASN A 560 2.78 6.51 42.48
N ALA A 561 3.23 6.09 43.67
CA ALA A 561 4.41 5.24 43.81
C ALA A 561 4.22 3.87 43.15
N ILE A 562 3.05 3.24 43.32
CA ILE A 562 2.71 1.96 42.70
C ILE A 562 2.66 2.11 41.17
N VAL A 563 1.99 3.14 40.65
CA VAL A 563 1.87 3.39 39.21
C VAL A 563 3.24 3.64 38.56
N SER A 564 4.11 4.42 39.25
CA SER A 564 5.47 4.69 38.77
C SER A 564 6.35 3.45 38.80
N GLY A 565 6.27 2.64 39.86
CA GLY A 565 7.00 1.37 39.98
C GLY A 565 6.66 0.40 38.83
N ILE A 566 5.37 0.23 38.54
CA ILE A 566 4.92 -0.59 37.39
C ILE A 566 5.40 0.03 36.06
N GLY A 567 5.47 1.36 35.97
CA GLY A 567 6.01 2.03 34.80
C GLY A 567 7.47 1.70 34.54
N TYR A 568 8.31 1.84 35.55
CA TYR A 568 9.74 1.52 35.42
C TYR A 568 9.98 0.03 35.10
N PHE A 569 9.26 -0.86 35.78
CA PHE A 569 9.35 -2.30 35.51
C PHE A 569 8.88 -2.64 34.10
N GLY A 570 7.78 -2.04 33.63
CA GLY A 570 7.26 -2.26 32.29
C GLY A 570 8.18 -1.73 31.19
N ILE A 571 8.82 -0.56 31.39
CA ILE A 571 9.82 -0.03 30.45
C ILE A 571 11.04 -0.94 30.39
N PHE A 572 11.54 -1.39 31.56
CA PHE A 572 12.66 -2.32 31.64
C PHE A 572 12.33 -3.63 30.90
N LEU A 573 11.16 -4.22 31.16
CA LEU A 573 10.73 -5.45 30.50
C LEU A 573 10.57 -5.25 28.97
N ALA A 574 10.01 -4.11 28.55
CA ALA A 574 9.89 -3.77 27.13
C ALA A 574 11.27 -3.67 26.45
N ALA A 575 12.27 -3.09 27.13
CA ALA A 575 13.64 -3.01 26.62
C ALA A 575 14.29 -4.41 26.52
N VAL A 576 14.14 -5.24 27.54
CA VAL A 576 14.68 -6.63 27.51
C VAL A 576 14.06 -7.43 26.37
N VAL A 577 12.72 -7.43 26.24
CA VAL A 577 12.02 -8.15 25.16
C VAL A 577 12.35 -7.60 23.78
N ALA A 578 12.67 -6.31 23.66
CA ALA A 578 13.04 -5.73 22.38
C ALA A 578 14.46 -6.17 21.93
N ILE A 579 15.36 -6.45 22.88
CA ILE A 579 16.76 -6.83 22.59
C ILE A 579 16.89 -8.36 22.34
N THR A 580 15.98 -9.15 22.89
CA THR A 580 15.93 -10.62 22.66
C THR A 580 15.19 -10.96 21.37
#